data_734a70d610c9b9bac4847d999f9d2bc0
#
_entry.id   734a70d610c9b9bac4847d999f9d2bc0
#
_cell.length_a   1.000
_cell.length_b   1.000
_cell.length_c   1.000
_cell.angle_alpha   90.00
_cell.angle_beta   90.00
_cell.angle_gamma   90.00
#
_symmetry.space_group_name_H-M   'P 1'
#
loop_
_entity.id
_entity.type
_entity.pdbx_description
1 polymer ?
#
loop_
_entity_poly.entity_id
_entity_poly.type
_entity_poly.pdbx_seq_one_letter_code
_entity_poly.pdbx_strand_id
1 'polypeptide(L)'
;MQQSPFSTVSGAQAADQGHGKVTFTGSIIDAPCSITPQSIDQTVDLGQISKEALLSGGKSTPRNFSIGLENCSFGSPATKNKVQVTFTGMESAAKNGLLGITGTAKGASVAITQADGQIIKLGVPTKEQVLQDGNNTLSFAAYLQGDGDSTNVVTEGEFQAVTDFTLAYN
;
A
#
# COMPACT_ATOMS: atom_id res chain seq x y z
N MET A 1 -47.52 44.19 -0.08
CA MET A 1 -47.12 43.74 -0.19
C MET A 1 -46.33 43.02 -0.50
N GLN A 2 -45.85 42.65 -0.80
CA GLN A 2 -45.37 41.94 -1.10
C GLN A 2 -44.27 41.60 -0.93
N GLN A 3 -43.76 41.52 -0.83
CA GLN A 3 -42.91 41.14 -0.74
C GLN A 3 -42.24 40.42 -0.44
N SER A 4 -42.35 40.13 -0.33
CA SER A 4 -41.77 39.38 0.01
C SER A 4 -40.59 39.09 -0.32
N PRO A 5 -39.92 39.37 -0.05
CA PRO A 5 -38.67 39.22 -0.29
C PRO A 5 -38.13 37.93 -0.17
N PHE A 6 -38.42 37.34 0.57
CA PHE A 6 -38.03 36.21 0.78
C PHE A 6 -38.09 35.47 -0.24
N SER A 7 -38.59 35.68 -0.62
CA SER A 7 -38.60 35.18 -1.81
C SER A 7 -37.33 35.00 -2.44
N THR A 8 -36.50 35.73 -2.17
CA THR A 8 -35.24 35.58 -2.66
C THR A 8 -34.65 34.26 -2.49
N VAL A 9 -34.87 33.71 -1.41
CA VAL A 9 -34.38 32.38 -1.20
C VAL A 9 -34.89 31.44 -2.23
N SER A 10 -36.10 31.58 -2.58
CA SER A 10 -36.64 30.78 -3.63
C SER A 10 -35.97 31.04 -4.93
N GLY A 11 -35.66 32.26 -5.18
CA GLY A 11 -34.97 32.56 -6.41
C GLY A 11 -33.67 31.85 -6.55
N ALA A 12 -32.97 31.73 -5.49
CA ALA A 12 -31.73 31.02 -5.53
C ALA A 12 -31.91 29.59 -5.97
N GLN A 13 -32.94 28.96 -5.52
CA GLN A 13 -33.18 27.60 -5.93
C GLN A 13 -33.62 27.49 -7.35
N ALA A 14 -34.40 28.45 -7.81
CA ALA A 14 -34.82 28.48 -9.19
C ALA A 14 -33.65 28.66 -10.13
N ALA A 15 -32.61 29.27 -9.64
CA ALA A 15 -31.46 29.52 -10.48
C ALA A 15 -30.48 28.34 -10.51
N ASP A 16 -30.75 27.34 -9.73
CA ASP A 16 -29.85 26.19 -9.64
C ASP A 16 -29.97 25.35 -10.90
N GLN A 17 -28.95 25.36 -11.70
CA GLN A 17 -28.89 24.58 -12.94
C GLN A 17 -27.97 23.37 -12.82
N GLY A 18 -27.66 23.03 -11.64
CA GLY A 18 -26.80 21.90 -11.37
C GLY A 18 -25.93 22.20 -10.18
N HIS A 19 -25.83 21.24 -9.29
CA HIS A 19 -24.99 21.39 -8.12
C HIS A 19 -24.48 20.04 -7.70
N GLY A 20 -23.51 20.06 -6.87
CA GLY A 20 -22.92 18.83 -6.35
C GLY A 20 -22.24 19.12 -5.05
N LYS A 21 -21.57 18.12 -4.55
CA LYS A 21 -20.89 18.18 -3.27
C LYS A 21 -19.47 17.63 -3.46
N VAL A 22 -18.50 18.27 -2.87
CA VAL A 22 -17.13 17.76 -2.83
C VAL A 22 -16.77 17.60 -1.37
N THR A 23 -16.31 16.40 -1.02
CA THR A 23 -15.91 16.10 0.34
C THR A 23 -14.40 15.95 0.39
N PHE A 24 -13.79 16.60 1.37
CA PHE A 24 -12.34 16.55 1.58
C PHE A 24 -12.07 15.80 2.87
N THR A 25 -11.19 14.82 2.81
CA THR A 25 -10.84 14.01 3.98
C THR A 25 -9.32 13.91 4.08
N GLY A 26 -8.87 13.64 5.27
CA GLY A 26 -7.46 13.43 5.53
C GLY A 26 -7.23 13.27 7.01
N SER A 27 -5.98 13.16 7.40
CA SER A 27 -5.61 13.11 8.81
C SER A 27 -4.31 13.88 8.98
N ILE A 28 -4.09 14.38 10.19
CA ILE A 28 -2.85 15.04 10.56
C ILE A 28 -2.08 14.04 11.44
N ILE A 29 -0.86 13.74 11.02
CA ILE A 29 -0.03 12.77 11.74
C ILE A 29 1.18 13.48 12.35
N ASP A 30 1.71 12.93 13.43
CA ASP A 30 2.94 13.44 14.05
C ASP A 30 4.13 12.71 13.43
N ALA A 31 4.61 13.23 12.31
CA ALA A 31 5.69 12.63 11.56
C ALA A 31 6.44 13.71 10.78
N PRO A 32 7.72 13.47 10.45
CA PRO A 32 8.50 14.46 9.67
C PRO A 32 8.09 14.52 8.20
N CYS A 33 7.36 13.53 7.70
CA CYS A 33 6.90 13.48 6.31
C CYS A 33 5.41 13.23 6.23
N SER A 34 4.81 13.68 5.15
CA SER A 34 3.46 13.26 4.75
C SER A 34 3.57 12.05 3.83
N ILE A 35 2.55 11.20 3.83
CA ILE A 35 2.47 10.08 2.90
C ILE A 35 1.54 10.50 1.76
N THR A 36 1.97 10.27 0.52
CA THR A 36 1.13 10.64 -0.63
C THR A 36 -0.19 9.87 -0.59
N PRO A 37 -1.30 10.48 -1.00
CA PRO A 37 -2.60 9.79 -0.97
C PRO A 37 -2.60 8.48 -1.74
N GLN A 38 -1.89 8.41 -2.86
CA GLN A 38 -1.80 7.20 -3.66
C GLN A 38 -1.11 6.06 -2.92
N SER A 39 -0.26 6.39 -1.95
CA SER A 39 0.50 5.40 -1.20
C SER A 39 -0.27 4.84 0.00
N ILE A 40 -1.26 5.60 0.50
CA ILE A 40 -2.03 5.18 1.67
C ILE A 40 -2.89 3.96 1.35
N ASP A 41 -3.43 3.90 0.14
CA ASP A 41 -4.29 2.81 -0.28
C ASP A 41 -3.98 2.51 -1.74
N GLN A 42 -3.22 1.47 -1.98
CA GLN A 42 -2.83 1.13 -3.34
C GLN A 42 -3.08 -0.34 -3.64
N THR A 43 -3.32 -0.62 -4.89
CA THR A 43 -3.49 -1.98 -5.39
C THR A 43 -2.35 -2.30 -6.34
N VAL A 44 -1.69 -3.43 -6.10
CA VAL A 44 -0.63 -3.93 -6.96
C VAL A 44 -1.17 -5.14 -7.69
N ASP A 45 -1.26 -5.05 -9.01
CA ASP A 45 -1.78 -6.15 -9.83
C ASP A 45 -0.63 -7.08 -10.18
N LEU A 46 -0.68 -8.29 -9.67
CA LEU A 46 0.35 -9.29 -9.97
C LEU A 46 0.08 -10.03 -11.29
N GLY A 47 -1.10 -9.83 -11.87
CA GLY A 47 -1.45 -10.39 -13.17
C GLY A 47 -1.99 -11.81 -13.10
N GLN A 48 -2.06 -12.43 -14.26
CA GLN A 48 -2.41 -13.83 -14.38
C GLN A 48 -1.13 -14.64 -14.39
N ILE A 49 -1.00 -15.55 -13.45
CA ILE A 49 0.24 -16.27 -13.21
C ILE A 49 0.03 -17.74 -13.55
N SER A 50 0.90 -18.30 -14.39
CA SER A 50 0.85 -19.70 -14.74
C SER A 50 1.17 -20.56 -13.52
N LYS A 51 0.36 -21.59 -13.30
CA LYS A 51 0.62 -22.57 -12.25
C LYS A 51 2.01 -23.18 -12.39
N GLU A 52 2.44 -23.39 -13.64
CA GLU A 52 3.77 -23.96 -13.91
C GLU A 52 4.89 -23.08 -13.40
N ALA A 53 4.69 -21.77 -13.42
CA ALA A 53 5.72 -20.83 -12.92
C ALA A 53 5.94 -20.95 -11.41
N LEU A 54 4.96 -21.48 -10.70
CA LEU A 54 5.00 -21.56 -9.22
C LEU A 54 5.43 -22.93 -8.71
N LEU A 55 5.59 -23.90 -9.58
CA LEU A 55 5.99 -25.25 -9.16
C LEU A 55 7.38 -25.22 -8.51
N SER A 56 7.56 -26.08 -7.49
CA SER A 56 8.84 -26.23 -6.80
C SER A 56 9.37 -24.92 -6.23
N GLY A 57 8.48 -24.10 -5.71
CA GLY A 57 8.87 -22.82 -5.11
C GLY A 57 9.21 -21.73 -6.12
N GLY A 58 8.71 -21.87 -7.34
CA GLY A 58 8.93 -20.86 -8.38
C GLY A 58 8.21 -19.56 -8.08
N LYS A 59 8.56 -18.52 -8.83
CA LYS A 59 8.08 -17.16 -8.59
C LYS A 59 7.49 -16.55 -9.85
N SER A 60 6.52 -15.65 -9.65
CA SER A 60 6.03 -14.82 -10.75
C SER A 60 6.99 -13.66 -11.00
N THR A 61 6.74 -12.92 -12.07
CA THR A 61 7.53 -11.72 -12.39
C THR A 61 7.27 -10.65 -11.33
N PRO A 62 8.31 -10.09 -10.73
CA PRO A 62 8.12 -9.03 -9.73
C PRO A 62 7.43 -7.80 -10.33
N ARG A 63 6.57 -7.19 -9.52
CA ARG A 63 5.90 -5.94 -9.87
C ARG A 63 6.31 -4.88 -8.85
N ASN A 64 6.69 -3.73 -9.35
CA ASN A 64 7.18 -2.65 -8.50
C ASN A 64 6.03 -1.88 -7.89
N PHE A 65 6.21 -1.44 -6.65
CA PHE A 65 5.34 -0.47 -6.03
C PHE A 65 6.18 0.40 -5.11
N SER A 66 5.63 1.52 -4.69
CA SER A 66 6.39 2.46 -3.88
C SER A 66 5.50 3.16 -2.87
N ILE A 67 6.14 3.71 -1.84
CA ILE A 67 5.50 4.58 -0.87
C ILE A 67 6.14 5.95 -1.07
N GLY A 68 5.32 6.93 -1.46
CA GLY A 68 5.80 8.30 -1.65
C GLY A 68 5.70 9.07 -0.36
N LEU A 69 6.78 9.74 0.01
CA LEU A 69 6.84 10.64 1.14
C LEU A 69 7.04 12.05 0.60
N GLU A 70 6.28 13.00 1.13
CA GLU A 70 6.36 14.37 0.65
C GLU A 70 6.39 15.34 1.81
N ASN A 71 6.83 16.55 1.52
CA ASN A 71 6.93 17.62 2.50
C ASN A 71 7.75 17.21 3.72
N CYS A 72 8.81 16.44 3.50
CA CYS A 72 9.67 16.01 4.59
C CYS A 72 10.49 17.17 5.12
N SER A 73 10.62 17.26 6.44
CA SER A 73 11.41 18.28 7.09
C SER A 73 12.03 17.68 8.35
N PHE A 74 13.34 17.66 8.39
CA PHE A 74 14.07 16.97 9.47
C PHE A 74 14.86 17.93 10.38
N GLY A 75 14.82 19.22 10.09
CA GLY A 75 15.52 20.20 10.87
C GLY A 75 16.98 20.39 10.47
N SER A 76 17.66 21.29 11.18
CA SER A 76 19.06 21.61 10.95
C SER A 76 19.75 21.78 12.30
N PRO A 77 20.62 20.84 12.73
CA PRO A 77 20.98 19.60 11.99
C PRO A 77 19.81 18.64 11.90
N ALA A 78 19.85 17.80 10.89
CA ALA A 78 18.75 16.85 10.63
C ALA A 78 18.65 15.80 11.72
N THR A 79 17.42 15.50 12.14
CA THR A 79 17.13 14.44 13.10
C THR A 79 15.98 13.61 12.56
N LYS A 80 15.97 12.32 12.93
CA LYS A 80 14.91 11.38 12.55
C LYS A 80 14.73 11.28 11.03
N ASN A 81 15.84 11.41 10.31
CA ASN A 81 15.86 11.39 8.86
C ASN A 81 16.14 10.00 8.28
N LYS A 82 15.93 8.97 9.07
CA LYS A 82 16.04 7.58 8.62
C LYS A 82 14.70 6.91 8.87
N VAL A 83 14.26 6.12 7.90
CA VAL A 83 12.95 5.46 8.00
C VAL A 83 13.10 3.96 7.81
N GLN A 84 12.32 3.21 8.58
CA GLN A 84 12.15 1.78 8.40
C GLN A 84 10.67 1.52 8.15
N VAL A 85 10.38 0.53 7.33
CA VAL A 85 9.02 0.12 7.00
C VAL A 85 8.80 -1.28 7.54
N THR A 86 7.67 -1.49 8.20
CA THR A 86 7.25 -2.81 8.66
C THR A 86 5.92 -3.15 8.00
N PHE A 87 5.86 -4.28 7.32
CA PHE A 87 4.65 -4.80 6.73
C PHE A 87 4.03 -5.83 7.65
N THR A 88 2.72 -5.74 7.86
CA THR A 88 1.99 -6.68 8.70
C THR A 88 0.78 -7.21 7.95
N GLY A 89 0.34 -8.40 8.32
CA GLY A 89 -0.79 -9.04 7.69
C GLY A 89 -0.85 -10.50 8.09
N MET A 90 -1.70 -11.25 7.41
CA MET A 90 -1.88 -12.67 7.65
C MET A 90 -0.68 -13.44 7.10
N GLU A 91 -0.02 -14.20 7.94
CA GLU A 91 1.08 -15.03 7.48
C GLU A 91 0.59 -16.17 6.59
N SER A 92 1.39 -16.51 5.58
CA SER A 92 1.12 -17.61 4.68
C SER A 92 0.88 -18.93 5.43
N ALA A 93 0.04 -19.77 4.87
CA ALA A 93 -0.21 -21.11 5.39
C ALA A 93 1.08 -21.94 5.47
N ALA A 94 2.08 -21.64 4.67
CA ALA A 94 3.36 -22.32 4.70
C ALA A 94 4.25 -21.89 5.87
N LYS A 95 3.81 -20.89 6.65
CA LYS A 95 4.55 -20.41 7.83
C LYS A 95 5.97 -19.95 7.49
N ASN A 96 6.12 -19.30 6.37
CA ASN A 96 7.44 -18.90 5.86
C ASN A 96 7.73 -17.41 6.07
N GLY A 97 6.88 -16.70 6.81
CA GLY A 97 7.05 -15.27 7.05
C GLY A 97 6.57 -14.38 5.90
N LEU A 98 6.04 -14.98 4.84
CA LEU A 98 5.50 -14.26 3.70
C LEU A 98 4.01 -14.01 3.90
N LEU A 99 3.47 -13.12 3.08
CA LEU A 99 2.08 -12.72 3.17
C LEU A 99 1.17 -13.80 2.58
N GLY A 100 0.14 -14.18 3.35
CA GLY A 100 -0.82 -15.17 2.91
C GLY A 100 -1.80 -14.61 1.90
N ILE A 101 -2.39 -15.53 1.13
CA ILE A 101 -3.42 -15.18 0.16
C ILE A 101 -4.76 -15.73 0.61
N THR A 102 -5.83 -15.06 0.17
CA THR A 102 -7.20 -15.53 0.35
C THR A 102 -7.84 -15.70 -1.02
N GLY A 103 -8.92 -16.49 -1.07
CA GLY A 103 -9.59 -16.78 -2.32
C GLY A 103 -9.56 -18.27 -2.62
N THR A 104 -9.79 -18.63 -3.89
CA THR A 104 -9.82 -20.03 -4.30
C THR A 104 -8.43 -20.56 -4.64
N ALA A 105 -7.49 -19.71 -5.01
CA ALA A 105 -6.11 -20.13 -5.24
C ALA A 105 -5.45 -20.50 -3.91
N LYS A 106 -4.55 -21.46 -3.95
CA LYS A 106 -3.84 -21.96 -2.76
C LYS A 106 -2.43 -22.39 -3.15
N GLY A 107 -1.60 -22.56 -2.14
CA GLY A 107 -0.26 -23.10 -2.31
C GLY A 107 0.78 -22.10 -2.72
N ALA A 108 0.51 -20.81 -2.49
CA ALA A 108 1.44 -19.75 -2.82
C ALA A 108 1.34 -18.63 -1.79
N SER A 109 2.33 -17.77 -1.79
CA SER A 109 2.45 -16.65 -0.86
C SER A 109 2.94 -15.43 -1.61
N VAL A 110 2.63 -14.25 -1.10
CA VAL A 110 3.16 -13.01 -1.66
C VAL A 110 4.45 -12.65 -0.97
N ALA A 111 5.51 -12.51 -1.74
CA ALA A 111 6.80 -12.03 -1.24
C ALA A 111 6.94 -10.56 -1.56
N ILE A 112 7.29 -9.78 -0.55
CA ILE A 112 7.58 -8.35 -0.72
C ILE A 112 9.09 -8.20 -0.59
N THR A 113 9.69 -7.44 -1.48
CA THR A 113 11.13 -7.22 -1.47
C THR A 113 11.48 -5.76 -1.41
N GLN A 114 12.67 -5.48 -0.90
CA GLN A 114 13.26 -4.16 -1.00
C GLN A 114 13.80 -3.93 -2.42
N ALA A 115 14.23 -2.71 -2.70
CA ALA A 115 14.77 -2.37 -4.01
C ALA A 115 15.96 -3.24 -4.40
N ASP A 116 16.71 -3.76 -3.43
CA ASP A 116 17.86 -4.62 -3.65
C ASP A 116 17.50 -6.09 -3.87
N GLY A 117 16.19 -6.41 -3.83
CA GLY A 117 15.72 -7.78 -4.01
C GLY A 117 15.63 -8.60 -2.74
N GLN A 118 16.05 -8.06 -1.61
CA GLN A 118 15.95 -8.79 -0.34
C GLN A 118 14.51 -8.94 0.11
N ILE A 119 14.12 -10.15 0.47
CA ILE A 119 12.76 -10.42 0.94
C ILE A 119 12.56 -9.78 2.31
N ILE A 120 11.41 -9.13 2.46
CA ILE A 120 10.97 -8.53 3.72
C ILE A 120 9.97 -9.49 4.35
N LYS A 121 10.28 -9.96 5.56
CA LYS A 121 9.35 -10.82 6.31
C LYS A 121 8.31 -9.97 7.02
N LEU A 122 7.12 -10.52 7.20
CA LEU A 122 6.07 -9.83 7.94
C LEU A 122 6.52 -9.55 9.36
N GLY A 123 6.25 -8.33 9.84
CA GLY A 123 6.58 -7.92 11.20
C GLY A 123 8.04 -7.56 11.42
N VAL A 124 8.88 -7.66 10.40
CA VAL A 124 10.31 -7.35 10.52
C VAL A 124 10.60 -6.04 9.80
N PRO A 125 11.15 -5.04 10.50
CA PRO A 125 11.46 -3.76 9.86
C PRO A 125 12.50 -3.92 8.75
N THR A 126 12.37 -3.09 7.72
CA THR A 126 13.37 -3.01 6.65
C THR A 126 14.65 -2.35 7.18
N LYS A 127 15.67 -2.35 6.35
CA LYS A 127 16.85 -1.53 6.62
C LYS A 127 16.46 -0.07 6.67
N GLU A 128 17.19 0.71 7.45
CA GLU A 128 16.97 2.15 7.49
C GLU A 128 17.32 2.77 6.14
N GLN A 129 16.47 3.64 5.66
CA GLN A 129 16.75 4.44 4.47
C GLN A 129 16.89 5.89 4.89
N VAL A 130 17.97 6.54 4.46
CA VAL A 130 18.21 7.95 4.74
C VAL A 130 17.33 8.79 3.83
N LEU A 131 16.65 9.77 4.43
CA LEU A 131 15.74 10.66 3.72
C LEU A 131 16.31 12.06 3.65
N GLN A 132 15.81 12.82 2.70
CA GLN A 132 16.17 14.22 2.51
C GLN A 132 14.93 15.09 2.68
N ASP A 133 15.13 16.37 2.96
CA ASP A 133 14.02 17.31 2.99
C ASP A 133 13.34 17.31 1.62
N GLY A 134 12.03 17.50 1.63
CA GLY A 134 11.24 17.50 0.42
C GLY A 134 10.61 16.15 0.15
N ASN A 135 10.76 15.64 -1.05
CA ASN A 135 10.10 14.41 -1.46
C ASN A 135 11.06 13.23 -1.47
N ASN A 136 10.56 12.08 -1.04
CA ASN A 136 11.33 10.84 -1.05
C ASN A 136 10.41 9.72 -1.54
N THR A 137 11.02 8.67 -2.08
CA THR A 137 10.28 7.50 -2.53
C THR A 137 10.91 6.24 -1.94
N LEU A 138 10.07 5.42 -1.32
CA LEU A 138 10.49 4.12 -0.81
C LEU A 138 10.05 3.09 -1.84
N SER A 139 10.99 2.37 -2.43
CA SER A 139 10.72 1.47 -3.56
C SER A 139 10.74 0.02 -3.10
N PHE A 140 9.76 -0.74 -3.59
CA PHE A 140 9.58 -2.15 -3.27
C PHE A 140 9.15 -2.91 -4.50
N ALA A 141 9.13 -4.22 -4.39
CA ALA A 141 8.54 -5.08 -5.40
C ALA A 141 7.80 -6.21 -4.69
N ALA A 142 6.89 -6.82 -5.41
CA ALA A 142 6.15 -7.97 -4.90
C ALA A 142 5.98 -8.99 -6.00
N TYR A 143 5.95 -10.27 -5.61
CA TYR A 143 5.66 -11.36 -6.54
C TYR A 143 4.98 -12.49 -5.78
N LEU A 144 4.34 -13.36 -6.53
CA LEU A 144 3.77 -14.57 -5.96
C LEU A 144 4.81 -15.67 -6.01
N GLN A 145 4.96 -16.41 -4.93
CA GLN A 145 5.90 -17.51 -4.83
C GLN A 145 5.17 -18.78 -4.42
N GLY A 146 5.38 -19.87 -5.15
CA GLY A 146 4.83 -21.16 -4.77
C GLY A 146 5.45 -21.61 -3.45
N ASP A 147 4.64 -22.28 -2.62
CA ASP A 147 5.09 -22.70 -1.28
C ASP A 147 6.06 -23.87 -1.34
N GLY A 148 6.04 -24.64 -2.40
CA GLY A 148 7.10 -25.60 -2.67
C GLY A 148 7.03 -26.89 -1.87
N ASP A 149 5.93 -27.17 -1.17
CA ASP A 149 5.82 -28.39 -0.39
C ASP A 149 4.58 -29.20 -0.75
N SER A 150 4.53 -30.44 -0.28
CA SER A 150 3.44 -31.35 -0.60
C SER A 150 2.17 -31.06 0.19
N THR A 151 2.25 -30.26 1.25
CA THR A 151 1.10 -29.88 2.06
C THR A 151 0.38 -28.68 1.46
N ASN A 152 1.13 -27.79 0.83
CA ASN A 152 0.58 -26.56 0.23
C ASN A 152 0.75 -26.62 -1.27
N VAL A 153 -0.02 -27.51 -1.91
CA VAL A 153 0.03 -27.69 -3.36
C VAL A 153 -0.63 -26.49 -4.05
N VAL A 154 0.00 -26.03 -5.13
CA VAL A 154 -0.52 -24.90 -5.89
C VAL A 154 -1.86 -25.28 -6.51
N THR A 155 -2.89 -24.50 -6.22
CA THR A 155 -4.24 -24.68 -6.75
C THR A 155 -4.63 -23.41 -7.50
N GLU A 156 -5.17 -23.59 -8.69
CA GLU A 156 -5.65 -22.50 -9.52
C GLU A 156 -6.79 -21.75 -8.86
N GLY A 157 -6.97 -20.50 -9.24
CA GLY A 157 -8.09 -19.69 -8.77
C GLY A 157 -7.71 -18.23 -8.62
N GLU A 158 -8.64 -17.48 -8.07
CA GLU A 158 -8.43 -16.07 -7.76
C GLU A 158 -7.79 -15.93 -6.40
N PHE A 159 -6.99 -14.91 -6.24
CA PHE A 159 -6.40 -14.62 -4.94
C PHE A 159 -6.36 -13.13 -4.67
N GLN A 160 -6.27 -12.81 -3.40
CA GLN A 160 -6.07 -11.47 -2.92
C GLN A 160 -5.20 -11.56 -1.67
N ALA A 161 -4.35 -10.58 -1.48
CA ALA A 161 -3.55 -10.47 -0.27
C ALA A 161 -3.56 -9.02 0.16
N VAL A 162 -3.67 -8.79 1.47
CA VAL A 162 -3.71 -7.45 2.02
C VAL A 162 -2.64 -7.33 3.08
N THR A 163 -1.83 -6.31 2.97
CA THR A 163 -0.83 -5.99 3.98
C THR A 163 -0.98 -4.53 4.37
N ASP A 164 -0.76 -4.24 5.63
CA ASP A 164 -0.63 -2.88 6.13
C ASP A 164 0.84 -2.58 6.31
N PHE A 165 1.19 -1.31 6.27
CA PHE A 165 2.55 -0.91 6.56
C PHE A 165 2.57 0.18 7.62
N THR A 166 3.64 0.21 8.38
CA THR A 166 3.91 1.29 9.33
C THR A 166 5.31 1.83 9.08
N LEU A 167 5.47 3.11 9.31
CA LEU A 167 6.76 3.78 9.15
C LEU A 167 7.27 4.16 10.52
N ALA A 168 8.57 3.95 10.73
CA ALA A 168 9.25 4.39 11.95
C ALA A 168 10.43 5.26 11.54
N TYR A 169 10.50 6.45 12.13
CA TYR A 169 11.57 7.42 11.84
C TYR A 169 12.55 7.43 12.99
N ASN A 170 13.83 7.32 12.67
CA ASN A 170 14.91 7.29 13.66
C ASN A 170 15.93 8.37 13.42
#